data_eb039dfbf382dbb6cf325ea812496eda
#
_entry.id   eb039dfbf382dbb6cf325ea812496eda
#
_cell.length_a   1.000
_cell.length_b   1.000
_cell.length_c   1.000
_cell.angle_alpha   90.00
_cell.angle_beta   90.00
_cell.angle_gamma   90.00
#
_symmetry.space_group_name_H-M   'P 1'
#
loop_
_entity.id
_entity.type
_entity.pdbx_description
1 polymer ?
#
loop_
_entity_poly.entity_id
_entity_poly.type
_entity_poly.pdbx_seq_one_letter_code
_entity_poly.pdbx_strand_id
1 'polypeptide(L)'
;QRQMCIRDSLLIILLHPFLECCTAIEQGLIQAGIGGCFVHLAGWLMLYVEPLNNREPISMLPFLFIVGVPFVICAVLWFTGQEARAQLKHMGLQPGIVPEGITVEDWERQNSSTWERLESLSPFAVLGTPVVLLGMYGQMVDGLATSVGLENYGYGEKHVASQWVIDVAGTAWGFGALKFGLAGMIWWLFAYARFETRHRHLRLLVLLCLLVVGLAPGLRDVLRMTLDV
;
A
#
# COMPACT_ATOMS: atom_id res chain seq x y z
N GLN A 1 -1.39 -33.81 -11.95
CA GLN A 1 -0.57 -32.58 -12.11
C GLN A 1 -1.17 -31.49 -13.01
N ARG A 2 -2.20 -31.77 -13.83
CA ARG A 2 -2.81 -30.78 -14.74
C ARG A 2 -4.02 -29.99 -14.16
N GLN A 3 -4.54 -30.33 -13.02
CA GLN A 3 -5.71 -29.65 -12.43
C GLN A 3 -5.37 -28.50 -11.47
N MET A 4 -4.11 -28.34 -11.09
CA MET A 4 -3.68 -27.21 -10.23
C MET A 4 -3.46 -25.89 -11.01
N CYS A 5 -3.26 -25.95 -12.34
CA CYS A 5 -2.94 -24.76 -13.15
C CYS A 5 -4.10 -23.80 -13.46
N ILE A 6 -5.37 -24.19 -13.32
CA ILE A 6 -6.49 -23.35 -13.78
C ILE A 6 -7.03 -22.43 -12.69
N ARG A 7 -6.89 -22.81 -11.41
CA ARG A 7 -7.34 -21.95 -10.28
C ARG A 7 -6.44 -20.75 -10.02
N ASP A 8 -5.18 -20.84 -10.46
CA ASP A 8 -4.19 -19.77 -10.24
C ASP A 8 -4.21 -18.71 -11.33
N SER A 9 -4.87 -18.96 -12.46
CA SER A 9 -4.70 -18.13 -13.66
C SER A 9 -5.24 -16.70 -13.51
N LEU A 10 -6.38 -16.51 -12.84
CA LEU A 10 -6.97 -15.18 -12.70
C LEU A 10 -6.21 -14.33 -11.65
N LEU A 11 -5.81 -14.99 -10.56
CA LEU A 11 -4.99 -14.35 -9.51
C LEU A 11 -3.59 -14.01 -10.03
N ILE A 12 -3.00 -14.93 -10.83
CA ILE A 12 -1.70 -14.75 -11.47
C ILE A 12 -1.75 -13.62 -12.50
N ILE A 13 -2.81 -13.50 -13.30
CA ILE A 13 -2.96 -12.41 -14.29
C ILE A 13 -3.07 -11.05 -13.60
N LEU A 14 -3.83 -10.95 -12.51
CA LEU A 14 -3.94 -9.72 -11.73
C LEU A 14 -2.65 -9.37 -10.97
N LEU A 15 -1.88 -10.39 -10.55
CA LEU A 15 -0.67 -10.21 -9.76
C LEU A 15 0.63 -10.33 -10.58
N HIS A 16 0.53 -10.72 -11.86
CA HIS A 16 1.68 -10.89 -12.74
C HIS A 16 2.66 -9.68 -12.73
N PRO A 17 2.19 -8.42 -12.77
CA PRO A 17 3.10 -7.27 -12.67
C PRO A 17 3.79 -7.13 -11.32
N PHE A 18 3.26 -7.77 -10.26
CA PHE A 18 3.88 -7.80 -8.93
C PHE A 18 4.89 -8.93 -8.79
N LEU A 19 4.70 -10.03 -9.51
CA LEU A 19 5.47 -11.26 -9.37
C LEU A 19 6.75 -11.28 -10.20
N GLU A 20 6.81 -10.55 -11.31
CA GLU A 20 8.00 -10.52 -12.20
C GLU A 20 9.27 -10.00 -11.53
N CYS A 21 9.15 -9.39 -10.34
CA CYS A 21 10.25 -8.73 -9.64
C CYS A 21 10.70 -9.45 -8.37
N CYS A 22 10.03 -10.55 -7.98
CA CYS A 22 10.21 -11.18 -6.67
C CYS A 22 10.89 -12.54 -6.74
N THR A 23 11.67 -12.88 -5.70
CA THR A 23 12.21 -14.24 -5.50
C THR A 23 11.08 -15.22 -5.11
N ALA A 24 11.34 -16.52 -5.17
CA ALA A 24 10.35 -17.54 -4.79
C ALA A 24 9.81 -17.38 -3.36
N ILE A 25 10.64 -16.89 -2.44
CA ILE A 25 10.22 -16.63 -1.04
C ILE A 25 9.27 -15.45 -0.97
N GLU A 26 9.56 -14.36 -1.67
CA GLU A 26 8.71 -13.16 -1.74
C GLU A 26 7.36 -13.50 -2.36
N GLN A 27 7.36 -14.31 -3.43
CA GLN A 27 6.14 -14.82 -4.06
C GLN A 27 5.31 -15.66 -3.08
N GLY A 28 5.94 -16.53 -2.31
CA GLY A 28 5.28 -17.34 -1.28
C GLY A 28 4.64 -16.50 -0.19
N LEU A 29 5.32 -15.45 0.28
CA LEU A 29 4.80 -14.52 1.29
C LEU A 29 3.61 -13.70 0.75
N ILE A 30 3.70 -13.24 -0.49
CA ILE A 30 2.60 -12.52 -1.14
C ILE A 30 1.38 -13.44 -1.29
N GLN A 31 1.57 -14.68 -1.75
CA GLN A 31 0.48 -15.65 -1.90
C GLN A 31 -0.16 -16.01 -0.56
N ALA A 32 0.64 -16.20 0.50
CA ALA A 32 0.14 -16.46 1.84
C ALA A 32 -0.67 -15.26 2.39
N GLY A 33 -0.18 -14.04 2.18
CA GLY A 33 -0.88 -12.82 2.57
C GLY A 33 -2.21 -12.66 1.84
N ILE A 34 -2.24 -12.89 0.53
CA ILE A 34 -3.46 -12.86 -0.28
C ILE A 34 -4.42 -13.95 0.15
N GLY A 35 -3.95 -15.18 0.37
CA GLY A 35 -4.76 -16.28 0.86
C GLY A 35 -5.41 -15.95 2.21
N GLY A 36 -4.66 -15.37 3.13
CA GLY A 36 -5.18 -14.87 4.41
C GLY A 36 -6.27 -13.82 4.24
N CYS A 37 -6.07 -12.84 3.35
CA CYS A 37 -7.07 -11.83 3.04
C CYS A 37 -8.36 -12.46 2.48
N PHE A 38 -8.26 -13.46 1.60
CA PHE A 38 -9.43 -14.15 1.06
C PHE A 38 -10.19 -14.91 2.14
N VAL A 39 -9.52 -15.60 3.05
CA VAL A 39 -10.17 -16.32 4.16
C VAL A 39 -10.93 -15.34 5.07
N HIS A 40 -10.30 -14.21 5.41
CA HIS A 40 -10.95 -13.20 6.24
C HIS A 40 -12.10 -12.50 5.52
N LEU A 41 -11.95 -12.20 4.24
CA LEU A 41 -13.02 -11.63 3.42
C LEU A 41 -14.20 -12.61 3.29
N ALA A 42 -13.94 -13.90 3.07
CA ALA A 42 -14.98 -14.91 3.00
C ALA A 42 -15.72 -15.05 4.35
N GLY A 43 -15.01 -15.05 5.47
CA GLY A 43 -15.60 -15.02 6.80
C GLY A 43 -16.49 -13.79 7.03
N TRP A 44 -16.02 -12.63 6.61
CA TRP A 44 -16.78 -11.38 6.68
C TRP A 44 -18.03 -11.42 5.80
N LEU A 45 -17.92 -11.94 4.55
CA LEU A 45 -19.07 -12.12 3.66
C LEU A 45 -20.09 -13.12 4.20
N MET A 46 -19.65 -14.19 4.88
CA MET A 46 -20.56 -15.12 5.57
C MET A 46 -21.34 -14.43 6.68
N LEU A 47 -20.69 -13.60 7.49
CA LEU A 47 -21.36 -12.78 8.51
C LEU A 47 -22.36 -11.78 7.89
N TYR A 48 -22.08 -11.30 6.69
CA TYR A 48 -22.98 -10.44 5.94
C TYR A 48 -24.24 -11.18 5.46
N VAL A 49 -24.09 -12.44 5.02
CA VAL A 49 -25.17 -13.25 4.46
C VAL A 49 -26.07 -13.87 5.55
N GLU A 50 -25.52 -14.12 6.75
CA GLU A 50 -26.30 -14.60 7.90
C GLU A 50 -26.75 -13.41 8.78
N PRO A 51 -27.97 -12.88 8.58
CA PRO A 51 -28.48 -11.84 9.47
C PRO A 51 -28.65 -12.44 10.87
N LEU A 52 -27.73 -12.13 11.76
CA LEU A 52 -27.87 -12.43 13.17
C LEU A 52 -29.08 -11.63 13.69
N ASN A 53 -30.13 -12.35 14.08
CA ASN A 53 -31.35 -11.81 14.68
C ASN A 53 -30.97 -10.80 15.78
N ASN A 54 -31.35 -9.53 15.62
CA ASN A 54 -31.16 -8.39 16.52
C ASN A 54 -29.91 -7.51 16.33
N ARG A 55 -29.25 -7.50 15.18
CA ARG A 55 -28.20 -6.49 14.88
C ARG A 55 -28.75 -5.37 14.01
N GLU A 56 -28.20 -4.20 14.18
CA GLU A 56 -28.43 -3.08 13.26
C GLU A 56 -28.08 -3.49 11.81
N PRO A 57 -28.77 -2.91 10.82
CA PRO A 57 -28.52 -3.26 9.42
C PRO A 57 -27.07 -2.94 9.05
N ILE A 58 -26.40 -3.93 8.46
CA ILE A 58 -25.02 -3.80 7.99
C ILE A 58 -24.90 -2.62 7.03
N SER A 59 -24.02 -1.68 7.35
CA SER A 59 -23.75 -0.52 6.51
C SER A 59 -22.48 -0.71 5.70
N MET A 60 -22.59 -0.79 4.37
CA MET A 60 -21.43 -0.84 3.47
C MET A 60 -20.79 0.53 3.21
N LEU A 61 -21.41 1.61 3.67
CA LEU A 61 -20.97 2.96 3.38
C LEU A 61 -19.59 3.25 3.96
N PRO A 62 -19.24 2.91 5.23
CA PRO A 62 -17.88 3.08 5.76
C PRO A 62 -16.85 2.32 4.93
N PHE A 63 -17.16 1.07 4.56
CA PHE A 63 -16.26 0.25 3.74
C PHE A 63 -15.98 0.91 2.39
N LEU A 64 -17.03 1.30 1.66
CA LEU A 64 -16.89 1.93 0.34
C LEU A 64 -16.13 3.27 0.42
N PHE A 65 -16.35 4.06 1.46
CA PHE A 65 -15.64 5.32 1.63
C PHE A 65 -14.17 5.11 1.99
N ILE A 66 -13.91 4.36 3.06
CA ILE A 66 -12.56 4.24 3.64
C ILE A 66 -11.62 3.42 2.74
N VAL A 67 -12.14 2.39 2.07
CA VAL A 67 -11.36 1.55 1.15
C VAL A 67 -11.35 2.17 -0.26
N GLY A 68 -12.49 2.69 -0.72
CA GLY A 68 -12.67 3.19 -2.07
C GLY A 68 -11.93 4.49 -2.35
N VAL A 69 -11.96 5.47 -1.45
CA VAL A 69 -11.28 6.76 -1.67
C VAL A 69 -9.78 6.59 -1.85
N PRO A 70 -9.03 5.89 -0.96
CA PRO A 70 -7.61 5.61 -1.17
C PRO A 70 -7.34 4.78 -2.43
N PHE A 71 -8.24 3.84 -2.77
CA PHE A 71 -8.11 3.05 -4.00
C PHE A 71 -8.16 3.93 -5.25
N VAL A 72 -9.13 4.85 -5.33
CA VAL A 72 -9.24 5.79 -6.46
C VAL A 72 -8.00 6.67 -6.54
N ILE A 73 -7.52 7.21 -5.40
CA ILE A 73 -6.29 8.02 -5.35
C ILE A 73 -5.10 7.20 -5.90
N CYS A 74 -4.89 5.99 -5.39
CA CYS A 74 -3.81 5.13 -5.84
C CYS A 74 -3.95 4.73 -7.32
N ALA A 75 -5.15 4.50 -7.82
CA ALA A 75 -5.39 4.21 -9.23
C ALA A 75 -5.00 5.40 -10.12
N VAL A 76 -5.39 6.63 -9.75
CA VAL A 76 -4.99 7.85 -10.47
C VAL A 76 -3.47 7.99 -10.47
N LEU A 77 -2.82 7.86 -9.31
CA LEU A 77 -1.36 7.92 -9.19
C LEU A 77 -0.67 6.82 -10.02
N TRP A 78 -1.23 5.62 -10.04
CA TRP A 78 -0.75 4.53 -10.89
C TRP A 78 -0.73 4.92 -12.36
N PHE A 79 -1.84 5.42 -12.88
CA PHE A 79 -1.93 5.79 -14.29
C PHE A 79 -0.96 6.92 -14.65
N THR A 80 -0.79 7.91 -13.78
CA THR A 80 0.17 9.01 -14.01
C THR A 80 1.61 8.54 -14.01
N GLY A 81 1.94 7.46 -13.27
CA GLY A 81 3.29 6.93 -13.15
C GLY A 81 3.71 5.94 -14.25
N GLN A 82 2.76 5.39 -15.02
CA GLN A 82 3.04 4.29 -15.97
C GLN A 82 4.01 4.69 -17.07
N GLU A 83 3.85 5.87 -17.66
CA GLU A 83 4.70 6.32 -18.76
C GLU A 83 6.16 6.47 -18.31
N ALA A 84 6.39 7.17 -17.20
CA ALA A 84 7.73 7.35 -16.63
C ALA A 84 8.37 6.00 -16.26
N ARG A 85 7.59 5.08 -15.69
CA ARG A 85 8.05 3.73 -15.36
C ARG A 85 8.42 2.93 -16.63
N ALA A 86 7.61 3.02 -17.69
CA ALA A 86 7.90 2.35 -18.96
C ALA A 86 9.19 2.88 -19.59
N GLN A 87 9.41 4.20 -19.57
CA GLN A 87 10.65 4.80 -20.06
C GLN A 87 11.88 4.30 -19.30
N LEU A 88 11.84 4.25 -17.97
CA LEU A 88 12.94 3.69 -17.16
C LEU A 88 13.16 2.20 -17.46
N LYS A 89 12.09 1.42 -17.59
CA LYS A 89 12.18 -0.01 -17.93
C LYS A 89 12.86 -0.23 -19.31
N HIS A 90 12.54 0.59 -20.31
CA HIS A 90 13.20 0.55 -21.62
C HIS A 90 14.70 0.85 -21.55
N MET A 91 15.14 1.65 -20.61
CA MET A 91 16.55 1.94 -20.35
C MET A 91 17.23 0.88 -19.45
N GLY A 92 16.52 -0.17 -19.04
CA GLY A 92 17.01 -1.17 -18.09
C GLY A 92 17.14 -0.66 -16.66
N LEU A 93 16.50 0.48 -16.32
CA LEU A 93 16.58 1.13 -15.03
C LEU A 93 15.31 0.86 -14.18
N GLN A 94 15.46 0.93 -12.86
CA GLN A 94 14.37 0.81 -11.91
C GLN A 94 14.26 2.08 -11.07
N PRO A 95 13.05 2.58 -10.77
CA PRO A 95 12.89 3.79 -9.97
C PRO A 95 13.56 3.67 -8.60
N GLY A 96 14.46 4.59 -8.28
CA GLY A 96 15.17 4.64 -7.00
C GLY A 96 16.19 3.51 -6.77
N ILE A 97 16.56 2.74 -7.80
CA ILE A 97 17.60 1.70 -7.71
C ILE A 97 18.72 2.02 -8.68
N VAL A 98 19.94 2.06 -8.16
CA VAL A 98 21.17 2.25 -8.94
C VAL A 98 21.45 0.98 -9.76
N PRO A 99 21.98 1.09 -11.00
CA PRO A 99 22.34 -0.06 -11.82
C PRO A 99 23.28 -1.04 -11.10
N GLU A 100 23.24 -2.30 -11.49
CA GLU A 100 24.04 -3.36 -10.89
C GLU A 100 25.53 -3.10 -11.09
N GLY A 101 26.29 -3.31 -10.00
CA GLY A 101 27.74 -3.14 -10.00
C GLY A 101 28.24 -1.70 -9.76
N ILE A 102 27.34 -0.74 -9.56
CA ILE A 102 27.67 0.65 -9.27
C ILE A 102 27.21 0.98 -7.83
N THR A 103 28.06 1.62 -7.05
CA THR A 103 27.68 2.14 -5.73
C THR A 103 26.88 3.45 -5.87
N VAL A 104 26.11 3.82 -4.84
CA VAL A 104 25.40 5.11 -4.82
C VAL A 104 26.39 6.27 -4.96
N GLU A 105 27.52 6.19 -4.28
CA GLU A 105 28.56 7.25 -4.33
C GLU A 105 29.15 7.40 -5.74
N ASP A 106 29.43 6.29 -6.43
CA ASP A 106 29.96 6.34 -7.79
C ASP A 106 28.90 6.83 -8.78
N TRP A 107 27.62 6.45 -8.55
CA TRP A 107 26.50 6.91 -9.35
C TRP A 107 26.31 8.43 -9.26
N GLU A 108 26.38 9.00 -8.04
CA GLU A 108 26.25 10.43 -7.82
C GLU A 108 27.43 11.25 -8.40
N ARG A 109 28.62 10.64 -8.48
CA ARG A 109 29.79 11.26 -9.12
C ARG A 109 29.74 11.24 -10.65
N GLN A 110 28.96 10.32 -11.23
CA GLN A 110 28.78 10.21 -12.67
C GLN A 110 27.77 11.23 -13.15
N ASN A 111 28.23 12.35 -13.68
CA ASN A 111 27.38 13.34 -14.35
C ASN A 111 27.02 12.87 -15.77
N SER A 112 26.21 11.80 -15.88
CA SER A 112 25.81 11.21 -17.15
C SER A 112 24.37 11.58 -17.50
N SER A 113 24.06 11.62 -18.79
CA SER A 113 22.67 11.85 -19.28
C SER A 113 21.69 10.78 -18.77
N THR A 114 22.17 9.58 -18.47
CA THR A 114 21.40 8.49 -17.89
C THR A 114 21.02 8.79 -16.45
N TRP A 115 21.97 9.36 -15.68
CA TRP A 115 21.71 9.81 -14.30
C TRP A 115 20.64 10.90 -14.26
N GLU A 116 20.76 11.94 -15.08
CA GLU A 116 19.77 13.03 -15.15
C GLU A 116 18.38 12.52 -15.51
N ARG A 117 18.30 11.56 -16.44
CA ARG A 117 17.01 10.93 -16.81
C ARG A 117 16.43 10.09 -15.69
N LEU A 118 17.25 9.31 -14.97
CA LEU A 118 16.77 8.56 -13.81
C LEU A 118 16.21 9.50 -12.75
N GLU A 119 16.93 10.58 -12.44
CA GLU A 119 16.51 11.56 -11.45
C GLU A 119 15.21 12.27 -11.84
N SER A 120 15.08 12.69 -13.08
CA SER A 120 13.88 13.40 -13.55
C SER A 120 12.63 12.52 -13.64
N LEU A 121 12.79 11.24 -13.96
CA LEU A 121 11.68 10.30 -14.11
C LEU A 121 11.30 9.57 -12.83
N SER A 122 12.24 9.40 -11.89
CA SER A 122 12.02 8.62 -10.66
C SER A 122 10.80 9.06 -9.85
N PRO A 123 10.53 10.36 -9.60
CA PRO A 123 9.38 10.78 -8.81
C PRO A 123 8.03 10.31 -9.39
N PHE A 124 7.91 10.32 -10.71
CA PHE A 124 6.72 9.83 -11.39
C PHE A 124 6.72 8.31 -11.51
N ALA A 125 7.84 7.69 -11.88
CA ALA A 125 7.95 6.26 -12.06
C ALA A 125 7.71 5.46 -10.77
N VAL A 126 8.02 6.04 -9.61
CA VAL A 126 7.71 5.45 -8.30
C VAL A 126 6.19 5.36 -8.09
N LEU A 127 5.41 6.33 -8.56
CA LEU A 127 3.94 6.27 -8.55
C LEU A 127 3.40 5.13 -9.43
N GLY A 128 4.11 4.76 -10.49
CA GLY A 128 3.81 3.58 -11.30
C GLY A 128 4.23 2.26 -10.64
N THR A 129 4.79 2.26 -9.43
CA THR A 129 5.31 1.07 -8.76
C THR A 129 4.29 0.53 -7.75
N PRO A 130 3.68 -0.65 -8.00
CA PRO A 130 2.56 -1.17 -7.20
C PRO A 130 2.86 -1.29 -5.72
N VAL A 131 4.06 -1.76 -5.37
CA VAL A 131 4.43 -2.01 -3.96
C VAL A 131 4.50 -0.71 -3.15
N VAL A 132 4.96 0.39 -3.78
CA VAL A 132 4.97 1.72 -3.13
C VAL A 132 3.55 2.22 -2.94
N LEU A 133 2.70 2.10 -3.97
CA LEU A 133 1.30 2.49 -3.87
C LEU A 133 0.53 1.68 -2.82
N LEU A 134 0.82 0.38 -2.66
CA LEU A 134 0.23 -0.43 -1.60
C LEU A 134 0.64 0.06 -0.21
N GLY A 135 1.90 0.44 -0.01
CA GLY A 135 2.35 1.05 1.24
C GLY A 135 1.61 2.37 1.54
N MET A 136 1.47 3.23 0.53
CA MET A 136 0.71 4.48 0.63
C MET A 136 -0.78 4.20 0.92
N TYR A 137 -1.38 3.27 0.20
CA TYR A 137 -2.77 2.85 0.35
C TYR A 137 -3.06 2.40 1.77
N GLY A 138 -2.21 1.53 2.35
CA GLY A 138 -2.37 1.07 3.73
C GLY A 138 -2.43 2.21 4.74
N GLN A 139 -1.54 3.21 4.61
CA GLN A 139 -1.53 4.37 5.50
C GLN A 139 -2.79 5.24 5.34
N MET A 140 -3.27 5.45 4.12
CA MET A 140 -4.49 6.22 3.88
C MET A 140 -5.74 5.51 4.41
N VAL A 141 -5.84 4.19 4.23
CA VAL A 141 -6.94 3.38 4.79
C VAL A 141 -6.97 3.48 6.31
N ASP A 142 -5.81 3.30 6.98
CA ASP A 142 -5.71 3.42 8.43
C ASP A 142 -6.10 4.83 8.93
N GLY A 143 -5.60 5.86 8.24
CA GLY A 143 -5.96 7.24 8.59
C GLY A 143 -7.45 7.51 8.50
N LEU A 144 -8.12 7.10 7.42
CA LEU A 144 -9.55 7.28 7.26
C LEU A 144 -10.35 6.40 8.23
N ALA A 145 -9.96 5.14 8.42
CA ALA A 145 -10.64 4.23 9.33
C ALA A 145 -10.63 4.76 10.77
N THR A 146 -9.47 5.20 11.24
CA THR A 146 -9.33 5.77 12.58
C THR A 146 -10.13 7.07 12.72
N SER A 147 -10.03 7.99 11.74
CA SER A 147 -10.75 9.27 11.81
C SER A 147 -12.25 9.07 11.84
N VAL A 148 -12.79 8.26 10.93
CA VAL A 148 -14.23 7.96 10.86
C VAL A 148 -14.70 7.19 12.10
N GLY A 149 -13.92 6.22 12.57
CA GLY A 149 -14.26 5.42 13.75
C GLY A 149 -14.37 6.26 15.02
N LEU A 150 -13.45 7.20 15.22
CA LEU A 150 -13.44 8.08 16.37
C LEU A 150 -14.55 9.14 16.30
N GLU A 151 -14.77 9.78 15.14
CA GLU A 151 -15.76 10.86 15.01
C GLU A 151 -17.21 10.34 14.96
N ASN A 152 -17.46 9.23 14.26
CA ASN A 152 -18.83 8.82 13.93
C ASN A 152 -19.30 7.56 14.70
N TYR A 153 -18.36 6.74 15.20
CA TYR A 153 -18.69 5.45 15.83
C TYR A 153 -18.28 5.38 17.31
N GLY A 154 -17.79 6.49 17.88
CA GLY A 154 -17.44 6.57 19.28
C GLY A 154 -16.29 5.65 19.71
N TYR A 155 -15.42 5.26 18.78
CA TYR A 155 -14.23 4.47 19.12
C TYR A 155 -13.27 5.28 19.98
N GLY A 156 -12.57 4.61 20.88
CA GLY A 156 -11.52 5.22 21.70
C GLY A 156 -10.13 4.92 21.16
N GLU A 157 -9.30 5.96 20.99
CA GLU A 157 -7.89 5.78 20.68
C GLU A 157 -7.12 5.35 21.94
N LYS A 158 -6.30 4.30 21.80
CA LYS A 158 -5.50 3.75 22.91
C LYS A 158 -4.01 4.07 22.81
N HIS A 159 -3.54 4.48 21.63
CA HIS A 159 -2.15 4.79 21.41
C HIS A 159 -1.84 6.23 21.78
N VAL A 160 -0.88 6.43 22.70
CA VAL A 160 -0.51 7.75 23.22
C VAL A 160 -0.11 8.72 22.12
N ALA A 161 0.63 8.25 21.10
CA ALA A 161 1.07 9.10 19.99
C ALA A 161 -0.10 9.57 19.12
N SER A 162 -1.06 8.68 18.81
CA SER A 162 -2.25 9.02 18.03
C SER A 162 -3.14 9.99 18.82
N GLN A 163 -3.34 9.71 20.11
CA GLN A 163 -4.12 10.57 21.01
C GLN A 163 -3.52 11.99 21.06
N TRP A 164 -2.20 12.10 21.22
CA TRP A 164 -1.53 13.40 21.23
C TRP A 164 -1.79 14.21 19.94
N VAL A 165 -1.73 13.55 18.78
CA VAL A 165 -2.02 14.23 17.49
C VAL A 165 -3.46 14.72 17.43
N ILE A 166 -4.41 13.90 17.90
CA ILE A 166 -5.83 14.24 17.94
C ILE A 166 -6.08 15.42 18.88
N ASP A 167 -5.47 15.40 20.07
CA ASP A 167 -5.60 16.45 21.08
C ASP A 167 -5.05 17.79 20.55
N VAL A 168 -3.89 17.77 19.88
CA VAL A 168 -3.28 18.97 19.26
C VAL A 168 -4.12 19.50 18.11
N ALA A 169 -4.68 18.61 17.27
CA ALA A 169 -5.51 19.00 16.13
C ALA A 169 -6.94 19.40 16.55
N GLY A 170 -7.40 19.00 17.73
CA GLY A 170 -8.77 19.20 18.21
C GLY A 170 -9.82 18.35 17.49
N THR A 171 -9.41 17.40 16.66
CA THR A 171 -10.28 16.51 15.88
C THR A 171 -9.55 15.23 15.49
N ALA A 172 -10.27 14.11 15.35
CA ALA A 172 -9.72 12.84 14.86
C ALA A 172 -9.18 12.94 13.42
N TRP A 173 -9.67 13.88 12.62
CA TRP A 173 -9.16 14.14 11.26
C TRP A 173 -7.70 14.61 11.24
N GLY A 174 -7.17 15.14 12.37
CA GLY A 174 -5.73 15.42 12.50
C GLY A 174 -4.87 14.17 12.34
N PHE A 175 -5.32 13.04 12.86
CA PHE A 175 -4.64 11.75 12.67
C PHE A 175 -4.75 11.28 11.21
N GLY A 176 -5.91 11.43 10.59
CA GLY A 176 -6.09 11.17 9.16
C GLY A 176 -5.11 11.97 8.31
N ALA A 177 -5.00 13.28 8.56
CA ALA A 177 -4.06 14.15 7.84
C ALA A 177 -2.59 13.71 8.03
N LEU A 178 -2.20 13.31 9.26
CA LEU A 178 -0.89 12.74 9.54
C LEU A 178 -0.61 11.50 8.69
N LYS A 179 -1.57 10.58 8.59
CA LYS A 179 -1.43 9.34 7.80
C LYS A 179 -1.35 9.60 6.30
N PHE A 180 -2.09 10.58 5.78
CA PHE A 180 -1.94 11.05 4.40
C PHE A 180 -0.57 11.70 4.17
N GLY A 181 -0.08 12.48 5.12
CA GLY A 181 1.28 13.02 5.11
C GLY A 181 2.33 11.90 5.10
N LEU A 182 2.12 10.84 5.89
CA LEU A 182 2.99 9.66 5.89
C LEU A 182 2.98 8.92 4.54
N ALA A 183 1.81 8.80 3.90
CA ALA A 183 1.72 8.26 2.55
C ALA A 183 2.53 9.11 1.54
N GLY A 184 2.43 10.44 1.63
CA GLY A 184 3.26 11.36 0.83
C GLY A 184 4.75 11.22 1.13
N MET A 185 5.12 11.02 2.40
CA MET A 185 6.51 10.77 2.80
C MET A 185 7.04 9.44 2.25
N ILE A 186 6.23 8.38 2.19
CA ILE A 186 6.60 7.12 1.54
C ILE A 186 6.93 7.38 0.06
N TRP A 187 6.05 8.07 -0.66
CA TRP A 187 6.35 8.45 -2.04
C TRP A 187 7.66 9.23 -2.15
N TRP A 188 7.84 10.27 -1.35
CA TRP A 188 9.04 11.12 -1.36
C TRP A 188 10.31 10.32 -1.08
N LEU A 189 10.30 9.47 -0.05
CA LEU A 189 11.43 8.62 0.29
C LEU A 189 11.83 7.71 -0.89
N PHE A 190 10.88 7.01 -1.48
CA PHE A 190 11.16 6.07 -2.57
C PHE A 190 11.40 6.75 -3.93
N ALA A 191 11.01 8.01 -4.08
CA ALA A 191 11.30 8.83 -5.25
C ALA A 191 12.75 9.34 -5.25
N TYR A 192 13.25 9.75 -4.09
CA TYR A 192 14.55 10.43 -3.97
C TYR A 192 15.65 9.61 -3.29
N ALA A 193 15.31 8.66 -2.43
CA ALA A 193 16.33 7.76 -1.88
C ALA A 193 16.85 6.81 -2.97
N ARG A 194 18.17 6.62 -2.96
CA ARG A 194 18.84 5.71 -3.89
C ARG A 194 19.26 4.45 -3.15
N PHE A 195 18.88 3.33 -3.71
CA PHE A 195 19.20 2.02 -3.19
C PHE A 195 20.11 1.28 -4.17
N GLU A 196 21.18 0.69 -3.66
CA GLU A 196 21.96 -0.24 -4.45
C GLU A 196 21.16 -1.53 -4.69
N THR A 197 21.40 -2.19 -5.79
CA THR A 197 20.73 -3.46 -6.16
C THR A 197 20.82 -4.50 -5.06
N ARG A 198 21.93 -4.56 -4.30
CA ARG A 198 22.10 -5.46 -3.14
C ARG A 198 21.11 -5.21 -2.00
N HIS A 199 20.56 -3.98 -1.88
CA HIS A 199 19.60 -3.60 -0.84
C HIS A 199 18.13 -3.69 -1.30
N ARG A 200 17.87 -4.29 -2.44
CA ARG A 200 16.52 -4.45 -2.99
C ARG A 200 15.55 -5.14 -2.02
N HIS A 201 16.03 -6.19 -1.31
CA HIS A 201 15.22 -6.90 -0.32
C HIS A 201 14.88 -6.03 0.89
N LEU A 202 15.82 -5.22 1.35
CA LEU A 202 15.57 -4.27 2.44
C LEU A 202 14.50 -3.26 2.05
N ARG A 203 14.57 -2.72 0.83
CA ARG A 203 13.55 -1.81 0.29
C ARG A 203 12.16 -2.44 0.30
N LEU A 204 12.05 -3.70 -0.16
CA LEU A 204 10.80 -4.44 -0.18
C LEU A 204 10.29 -4.73 1.25
N LEU A 205 11.18 -5.11 2.15
CA LEU A 205 10.83 -5.35 3.57
C LEU A 205 10.27 -4.10 4.24
N VAL A 206 10.89 -2.94 4.03
CA VAL A 206 10.40 -1.66 4.57
C VAL A 206 8.99 -1.36 4.05
N LEU A 207 8.77 -1.53 2.73
CA LEU A 207 7.44 -1.32 2.13
C LEU A 207 6.39 -2.30 2.68
N LEU A 208 6.76 -3.56 2.88
CA LEU A 208 5.87 -4.57 3.46
C LEU A 208 5.52 -4.23 4.92
N CYS A 209 6.49 -3.81 5.72
CA CYS A 209 6.24 -3.36 7.08
C CYS A 209 5.29 -2.15 7.12
N LEU A 210 5.51 -1.15 6.26
CA LEU A 210 4.65 0.03 6.15
C LEU A 210 3.23 -0.34 5.70
N LEU A 211 3.10 -1.29 4.77
CA LEU A 211 1.80 -1.80 4.34
C LEU A 211 1.07 -2.49 5.49
N VAL A 212 1.72 -3.40 6.20
CA VAL A 212 1.09 -4.17 7.29
C VAL A 212 0.69 -3.26 8.44
N VAL A 213 1.55 -2.32 8.85
CA VAL A 213 1.30 -1.38 9.95
C VAL A 213 0.13 -0.43 9.62
N GLY A 214 -0.08 -0.08 8.36
CA GLY A 214 -1.23 0.72 7.93
C GLY A 214 -2.46 -0.13 7.66
N LEU A 215 -2.36 -1.12 6.78
CA LEU A 215 -3.53 -1.81 6.26
C LEU A 215 -4.22 -2.72 7.30
N ALA A 216 -3.46 -3.40 8.17
CA ALA A 216 -4.05 -4.34 9.11
C ALA A 216 -4.98 -3.65 10.15
N PRO A 217 -4.55 -2.59 10.87
CA PRO A 217 -5.44 -1.88 11.77
C PRO A 217 -6.59 -1.19 11.03
N GLY A 218 -6.30 -0.55 9.87
CA GLY A 218 -7.32 0.10 9.07
C GLY A 218 -8.43 -0.83 8.62
N LEU A 219 -8.10 -2.02 8.09
CA LEU A 219 -9.11 -3.02 7.70
C LEU A 219 -9.87 -3.56 8.91
N ARG A 220 -9.21 -3.81 10.04
CA ARG A 220 -9.90 -4.24 11.26
C ARG A 220 -11.00 -3.24 11.63
N ASP A 221 -10.67 -1.95 11.66
CA ASP A 221 -11.60 -0.92 12.09
C ASP A 221 -12.72 -0.70 11.06
N VAL A 222 -12.41 -0.76 9.77
CA VAL A 222 -13.42 -0.73 8.69
C VAL A 222 -14.41 -1.89 8.83
N LEU A 223 -13.91 -3.11 9.04
CA LEU A 223 -14.78 -4.28 9.20
C LEU A 223 -15.67 -4.18 10.43
N ARG A 224 -15.13 -3.67 11.54
CA ARG A 224 -15.93 -3.42 12.76
C ARG A 224 -17.03 -2.40 12.51
N MET A 225 -16.74 -1.26 11.89
CA MET A 225 -17.72 -0.24 11.55
C MET A 225 -18.80 -0.76 10.61
N THR A 226 -18.42 -1.63 9.66
CA THR A 226 -19.36 -2.20 8.68
C THR A 226 -20.30 -3.22 9.33
N LEU A 227 -19.81 -3.98 10.31
CA LEU A 227 -20.57 -5.02 11.02
C LEU A 227 -21.27 -4.50 12.28
N ASP A 228 -21.05 -3.26 12.64
CA ASP A 228 -21.53 -2.62 13.87
C ASP A 228 -21.16 -3.42 15.16
N VAL A 229 -19.84 -3.72 15.33
CA VAL A 229 -19.29 -4.51 16.43
C VAL A 229 -18.07 -3.86 17.07
#